data_36bf320191f509cc4b55e6da4f688f29
#
_entry.id   36bf320191f509cc4b55e6da4f688f29
#
_cell.length_a   1.000
_cell.length_b   1.000
_cell.length_c   1.000
_cell.angle_alpha   90.00
_cell.angle_beta   90.00
_cell.angle_gamma   90.00
#
_symmetry.space_group_name_H-M   'P 1'
#
loop_
_entity.id
_entity.type
_entity.pdbx_description
1 polymer ?
#
loop_
_entity_poly.entity_id
_entity_poly.type
_entity_poly.pdbx_seq_one_letter_code
_entity_poly.pdbx_strand_id
1 'polypeptide(L)'
;MKIFDSIREALKDKEVKIVLPEGEEPRILQATKRLVKETDITPVLLGNPDKIRIYLEIEGIKEGYQVIDPSNCSCFEELVEAFVERRKGKITADEARQLLKEDVNYFGVMLVYLGKVQGMVSGAIHSTAATVRPALQIIKTLPWVSRTSGAFLMVRDDERYIFSDCAINIDPDANILAEIAVNSALTAQIFGIDPKVAMLSYSTKGSGFGEKVDKVVEATKLAQEMRPDLAIDGELQFDAAFVPATAELKAPGSPVAGQATVFVFSSIEAGNIGYKLAERLGGFSAVGPILQGLNHPVNDLS
;
A
#
# COMPACT_ATOMS: atom_id res chain seq x y z
N MET A 1 9.42 2.83 17.54
CA MET A 1 9.83 1.79 16.55
C MET A 1 10.84 2.44 15.61
N LYS A 2 12.08 1.94 15.57
CA LYS A 2 13.23 2.55 14.81
C LYS A 2 12.94 2.79 13.31
N ILE A 3 12.03 1.99 12.70
CA ILE A 3 11.68 2.18 11.27
C ILE A 3 10.94 3.50 11.03
N PHE A 4 10.06 3.92 11.93
CA PHE A 4 9.37 5.19 11.76
C PHE A 4 10.30 6.38 11.98
N ASP A 5 11.32 6.22 12.80
CA ASP A 5 12.35 7.25 13.00
C ASP A 5 13.19 7.42 11.73
N SER A 6 13.55 6.33 11.04
CA SER A 6 14.27 6.40 9.76
C SER A 6 13.41 7.01 8.63
N ILE A 7 12.10 6.72 8.61
CA ILE A 7 11.17 7.33 7.66
C ILE A 7 11.00 8.83 7.95
N ARG A 8 10.83 9.22 9.22
CA ARG A 8 10.77 10.63 9.62
C ARG A 8 12.02 11.40 9.21
N GLU A 9 13.20 10.84 9.46
CA GLU A 9 14.46 11.46 9.06
C GLU A 9 14.58 11.58 7.53
N ALA A 10 14.12 10.58 6.76
CA ALA A 10 14.11 10.62 5.31
C ALA A 10 13.15 11.67 4.73
N LEU A 11 12.12 12.04 5.48
CA LEU A 11 11.11 13.05 5.09
C LEU A 11 11.40 14.44 5.66
N LYS A 12 12.38 14.56 6.55
CA LYS A 12 12.78 15.82 7.17
C LYS A 12 13.15 16.86 6.12
N ASP A 13 12.73 18.09 6.35
CA ASP A 13 12.94 19.23 5.45
C ASP A 13 12.30 19.08 4.05
N LYS A 14 11.41 18.09 3.87
CA LYS A 14 10.63 17.93 2.64
C LYS A 14 9.20 18.45 2.83
N GLU A 15 8.76 19.26 1.89
CA GLU A 15 7.36 19.69 1.84
C GLU A 15 6.46 18.54 1.36
N VAL A 16 6.06 17.67 2.27
CA VAL A 16 5.17 16.54 1.97
C VAL A 16 3.77 16.85 2.48
N LYS A 17 2.80 16.83 1.57
CA LYS A 17 1.37 16.96 1.87
C LYS A 17 0.67 15.64 1.59
N ILE A 18 -0.10 15.15 2.56
CA ILE A 18 -0.91 13.93 2.43
C ILE A 18 -2.38 14.30 2.63
N VAL A 19 -3.22 13.99 1.64
CA VAL A 19 -4.66 14.21 1.78
C VAL A 19 -5.31 13.07 2.55
N LEU A 20 -6.15 13.47 3.51
CA LEU A 20 -6.96 12.61 4.36
C LEU A 20 -8.44 12.93 4.08
N PRO A 21 -9.09 12.21 3.15
CA PRO A 21 -10.44 12.52 2.67
C PRO A 21 -11.51 12.51 3.77
N GLU A 22 -11.32 11.70 4.80
CA GLU A 22 -12.25 11.53 5.92
C GLU A 22 -11.91 12.51 7.06
N GLY A 23 -11.71 13.79 6.74
CA GLY A 23 -11.14 14.79 7.64
C GLY A 23 -11.96 15.13 8.89
N GLU A 24 -13.25 14.76 8.92
CA GLU A 24 -14.13 14.94 10.10
C GLU A 24 -14.14 13.70 11.01
N GLU A 25 -13.53 12.58 10.61
CA GLU A 25 -13.49 11.34 11.39
C GLU A 25 -12.54 11.49 12.60
N PRO A 26 -13.00 11.17 13.83
CA PRO A 26 -12.21 11.39 15.05
C PRO A 26 -10.82 10.71 15.04
N ARG A 27 -10.71 9.50 14.47
CA ARG A 27 -9.43 8.79 14.37
C ARG A 27 -8.46 9.49 13.41
N ILE A 28 -8.97 10.08 12.32
CA ILE A 28 -8.19 10.87 11.38
C ILE A 28 -7.73 12.18 12.03
N LEU A 29 -8.59 12.83 12.80
CA LEU A 29 -8.23 14.03 13.55
C LEU A 29 -7.17 13.76 14.63
N GLN A 30 -7.25 12.61 15.31
CA GLN A 30 -6.20 12.16 16.23
C GLN A 30 -4.89 11.84 15.50
N ALA A 31 -4.95 11.18 14.34
CA ALA A 31 -3.78 10.93 13.50
C ALA A 31 -3.16 12.26 13.03
N THR A 32 -3.97 13.23 12.62
CA THR A 32 -3.53 14.58 12.25
C THR A 32 -2.75 15.26 13.37
N LYS A 33 -3.27 15.20 14.61
CA LYS A 33 -2.56 15.72 15.79
C LYS A 33 -1.17 15.10 15.97
N ARG A 34 -1.05 13.81 15.74
CA ARG A 34 0.24 13.12 15.82
C ARG A 34 1.16 13.51 14.68
N LEU A 35 0.67 13.54 13.44
CA LEU A 35 1.45 13.93 12.27
C LEU A 35 2.05 15.32 12.45
N VAL A 36 1.24 16.30 12.84
CA VAL A 36 1.70 17.70 13.06
C VAL A 36 2.74 17.79 14.17
N LYS A 37 2.63 16.98 15.24
CA LYS A 37 3.57 17.05 16.37
C LYS A 37 4.84 16.24 16.18
N GLU A 38 4.77 15.17 15.40
CA GLU A 38 5.82 14.17 15.33
C GLU A 38 6.56 14.16 13.98
N THR A 39 6.09 14.92 12.97
CA THR A 39 6.64 14.89 11.60
C THR A 39 6.56 16.26 10.93
N ASP A 40 7.26 16.43 9.80
CA ASP A 40 7.17 17.61 8.92
C ASP A 40 6.11 17.43 7.81
N ILE A 41 5.29 16.36 7.90
CA ILE A 41 4.19 16.14 6.95
C ILE A 41 3.04 17.10 7.25
N THR A 42 2.54 17.77 6.21
CA THR A 42 1.33 18.60 6.29
C THR A 42 0.09 17.75 5.93
N PRO A 43 -0.76 17.38 6.89
CA PRO A 43 -2.05 16.77 6.61
C PRO A 43 -2.98 17.75 5.90
N VAL A 44 -3.64 17.30 4.82
CA VAL A 44 -4.68 18.04 4.10
C VAL A 44 -6.01 17.32 4.34
N LEU A 45 -6.86 17.92 5.17
CA LEU A 45 -8.14 17.35 5.60
C LEU A 45 -9.26 17.80 4.66
N LEU A 46 -10.08 16.88 4.18
CA LEU A 46 -11.29 17.23 3.43
C LEU A 46 -12.51 17.22 4.36
N GLY A 47 -13.32 18.26 4.28
CA GLY A 47 -14.55 18.37 5.06
C GLY A 47 -14.87 19.82 5.47
N ASN A 48 -15.78 19.97 6.42
CA ASN A 48 -16.21 21.26 6.93
C ASN A 48 -15.09 21.93 7.74
N PRO A 49 -14.60 23.12 7.31
CA PRO A 49 -13.46 23.78 7.98
C PRO A 49 -13.73 24.14 9.43
N ASP A 50 -14.95 24.57 9.77
CA ASP A 50 -15.26 25.01 11.14
C ASP A 50 -15.27 23.83 12.10
N LYS A 51 -15.86 22.70 11.72
CA LYS A 51 -15.87 21.49 12.54
C LYS A 51 -14.46 20.97 12.78
N ILE A 52 -13.66 20.87 11.73
CA ILE A 52 -12.29 20.35 11.80
C ILE A 52 -11.43 21.27 12.68
N ARG A 53 -11.48 22.60 12.47
CA ARG A 53 -10.71 23.56 13.24
C ARG A 53 -11.07 23.55 14.73
N ILE A 54 -12.37 23.58 15.04
CA ILE A 54 -12.82 23.52 16.44
C ILE A 54 -12.26 22.29 17.15
N TYR A 55 -12.32 21.12 16.53
CA TYR A 55 -11.79 19.90 17.13
C TYR A 55 -10.28 20.00 17.36
N LEU A 56 -9.51 20.40 16.35
CA LEU A 56 -8.06 20.50 16.44
C LEU A 56 -7.60 21.58 17.42
N GLU A 57 -8.32 22.68 17.54
CA GLU A 57 -8.06 23.75 18.54
C GLU A 57 -8.27 23.24 19.96
N ILE A 58 -9.34 22.47 20.22
CA ILE A 58 -9.58 21.81 21.52
C ILE A 58 -8.40 20.89 21.87
N GLU A 59 -7.84 20.20 20.87
CA GLU A 59 -6.68 19.30 21.01
C GLU A 59 -5.33 20.05 21.04
N GLY A 60 -5.35 21.39 21.00
CA GLY A 60 -4.17 22.25 21.07
C GLY A 60 -3.37 22.36 19.77
N ILE A 61 -3.99 22.04 18.62
CA ILE A 61 -3.40 22.16 17.29
C ILE A 61 -4.01 23.36 16.57
N LYS A 62 -3.21 24.40 16.31
CA LYS A 62 -3.67 25.62 15.65
C LYS A 62 -3.14 25.80 14.22
N GLU A 63 -2.06 25.11 13.88
CA GLU A 63 -1.34 25.24 12.61
C GLU A 63 -0.66 23.89 12.25
N GLY A 64 -0.01 23.82 11.09
CA GLY A 64 0.69 22.62 10.61
C GLY A 64 -0.21 21.68 9.81
N TYR A 65 -1.45 22.08 9.49
CA TYR A 65 -2.37 21.34 8.65
C TYR A 65 -3.12 22.26 7.69
N GLN A 66 -3.76 21.67 6.68
CA GLN A 66 -4.63 22.37 5.73
C GLN A 66 -6.03 21.76 5.77
N VAL A 67 -7.07 22.56 5.53
CA VAL A 67 -8.44 22.09 5.37
C VAL A 67 -8.97 22.57 4.03
N ILE A 68 -9.55 21.66 3.26
CA ILE A 68 -10.22 21.95 1.99
C ILE A 68 -11.68 21.50 2.14
N ASP A 69 -12.59 22.42 1.88
CA ASP A 69 -14.01 22.11 1.71
C ASP A 69 -14.26 21.75 0.23
N PRO A 70 -14.58 20.50 -0.10
CA PRO A 70 -14.85 20.11 -1.48
C PRO A 70 -16.00 20.90 -2.12
N SER A 71 -16.95 21.42 -1.33
CA SER A 71 -18.06 22.19 -1.82
C SER A 71 -17.72 23.67 -2.11
N ASN A 72 -16.59 24.14 -1.57
CA ASN A 72 -16.16 25.55 -1.67
C ASN A 72 -14.64 25.68 -1.89
N CYS A 73 -14.11 24.92 -2.85
CA CYS A 73 -12.69 24.97 -3.23
C CYS A 73 -12.50 25.85 -4.48
N SER A 74 -11.58 26.80 -4.42
CA SER A 74 -11.20 27.60 -5.60
C SER A 74 -10.60 26.78 -6.73
N CYS A 75 -10.08 25.59 -6.41
CA CYS A 75 -9.51 24.64 -7.38
C CYS A 75 -10.56 23.70 -8.01
N PHE A 76 -11.85 23.81 -7.64
CA PHE A 76 -12.86 22.82 -7.99
C PHE A 76 -13.01 22.61 -9.50
N GLU A 77 -13.16 23.68 -10.28
CA GLU A 77 -13.33 23.56 -11.75
C GLU A 77 -12.06 23.05 -12.43
N GLU A 78 -10.86 23.38 -11.95
CA GLU A 78 -9.61 22.78 -12.42
C GLU A 78 -9.60 21.26 -12.22
N LEU A 79 -10.09 20.77 -11.05
CA LEU A 79 -10.23 19.33 -10.81
C LEU A 79 -11.25 18.70 -11.77
N VAL A 80 -12.36 19.36 -12.05
CA VAL A 80 -13.39 18.87 -13.00
C VAL A 80 -12.81 18.72 -14.40
N GLU A 81 -12.17 19.77 -14.92
CA GLU A 81 -11.58 19.77 -16.26
C GLU A 81 -10.54 18.65 -16.41
N ALA A 82 -9.61 18.55 -15.45
CA ALA A 82 -8.59 17.51 -15.44
C ALA A 82 -9.18 16.10 -15.32
N PHE A 83 -10.27 15.93 -14.57
CA PHE A 83 -10.94 14.64 -14.44
C PHE A 83 -11.61 14.21 -15.74
N VAL A 84 -12.32 15.11 -16.42
CA VAL A 84 -12.94 14.85 -17.74
C VAL A 84 -11.86 14.48 -18.77
N GLU A 85 -10.77 15.25 -18.83
CA GLU A 85 -9.64 14.97 -19.72
C GLU A 85 -9.03 13.59 -19.43
N ARG A 86 -8.78 13.29 -18.15
CA ARG A 86 -8.20 12.01 -17.73
C ARG A 86 -9.05 10.81 -18.10
N ARG A 87 -10.37 10.98 -18.06
CA ARG A 87 -11.34 9.90 -18.36
C ARG A 87 -11.63 9.73 -19.86
N LYS A 88 -11.17 10.65 -20.70
CA LYS A 88 -11.25 10.55 -22.17
C LYS A 88 -12.65 10.17 -22.66
N GLY A 89 -13.66 10.95 -22.31
CA GLY A 89 -15.06 10.76 -22.73
C GLY A 89 -15.86 9.70 -21.96
N LYS A 90 -15.28 9.12 -20.90
CA LYS A 90 -15.99 8.17 -20.01
C LYS A 90 -16.75 8.86 -18.87
N ILE A 91 -16.73 10.18 -18.82
CA ILE A 91 -17.47 11.01 -17.86
C ILE A 91 -17.70 12.39 -18.48
N THR A 92 -18.88 12.96 -18.28
CA THR A 92 -19.20 14.33 -18.65
C THR A 92 -18.75 15.31 -17.56
N ALA A 93 -18.72 16.63 -17.90
CA ALA A 93 -18.36 17.64 -16.90
C ALA A 93 -19.35 17.70 -15.74
N ASP A 94 -20.65 17.51 -16.02
CA ASP A 94 -21.67 17.56 -14.97
C ASP A 94 -21.60 16.33 -14.05
N GLU A 95 -21.37 15.14 -14.60
CA GLU A 95 -21.11 13.93 -13.81
C GLU A 95 -19.83 14.05 -12.97
N ALA A 96 -18.79 14.64 -13.54
CA ALA A 96 -17.54 14.87 -12.82
C ALA A 96 -17.75 15.87 -11.65
N ARG A 97 -18.50 16.96 -11.87
CA ARG A 97 -18.84 17.91 -10.81
C ARG A 97 -19.64 17.27 -9.69
N GLN A 98 -20.65 16.47 -10.07
CA GLN A 98 -21.45 15.76 -9.08
C GLN A 98 -20.58 14.78 -8.27
N LEU A 99 -19.79 13.95 -8.94
CA LEU A 99 -18.96 12.93 -8.29
C LEU A 99 -17.91 13.56 -7.34
N LEU A 100 -17.26 14.65 -7.76
CA LEU A 100 -16.28 15.34 -6.91
C LEU A 100 -16.90 16.05 -5.69
N LYS A 101 -18.19 16.39 -5.75
CA LYS A 101 -18.92 16.93 -4.59
C LYS A 101 -19.39 15.86 -3.61
N GLU A 102 -19.76 14.69 -4.13
CA GLU A 102 -20.40 13.63 -3.34
C GLU A 102 -19.38 12.62 -2.76
N ASP A 103 -18.25 12.44 -3.44
CA ASP A 103 -17.25 11.44 -3.06
C ASP A 103 -15.88 12.07 -2.80
N VAL A 104 -15.55 12.18 -1.52
CA VAL A 104 -14.28 12.77 -1.05
C VAL A 104 -13.04 11.97 -1.49
N ASN A 105 -13.18 10.68 -1.81
CA ASN A 105 -12.07 9.87 -2.32
C ASN A 105 -11.73 10.26 -3.77
N TYR A 106 -12.73 10.51 -4.62
CA TYR A 106 -12.48 11.05 -5.96
C TYR A 106 -11.84 12.43 -5.89
N PHE A 107 -12.33 13.29 -4.99
CA PHE A 107 -11.74 14.61 -4.80
C PHE A 107 -10.27 14.51 -4.35
N GLY A 108 -9.99 13.69 -3.33
CA GLY A 108 -8.64 13.47 -2.82
C GLY A 108 -7.69 12.90 -3.87
N VAL A 109 -8.13 11.90 -4.63
CA VAL A 109 -7.34 11.30 -5.72
C VAL A 109 -7.05 12.32 -6.84
N MET A 110 -7.97 13.24 -7.14
CA MET A 110 -7.73 14.31 -8.10
C MET A 110 -6.68 15.32 -7.60
N LEU A 111 -6.63 15.61 -6.30
CA LEU A 111 -5.55 16.43 -5.72
C LEU A 111 -4.19 15.76 -5.89
N VAL A 112 -4.12 14.44 -5.69
CA VAL A 112 -2.90 13.64 -5.93
C VAL A 112 -2.52 13.68 -7.41
N TYR A 113 -3.49 13.46 -8.30
CA TYR A 113 -3.27 13.43 -9.75
C TYR A 113 -2.69 14.74 -10.30
N LEU A 114 -3.15 15.88 -9.79
CA LEU A 114 -2.63 17.20 -10.15
C LEU A 114 -1.38 17.63 -9.38
N GLY A 115 -0.82 16.76 -8.55
CA GLY A 115 0.40 17.05 -7.78
C GLY A 115 0.21 18.11 -6.68
N LYS A 116 -1.05 18.43 -6.32
CA LYS A 116 -1.35 19.38 -5.23
C LYS A 116 -1.01 18.79 -3.86
N VAL A 117 -0.99 17.47 -3.75
CA VAL A 117 -0.53 16.68 -2.62
C VAL A 117 0.28 15.48 -3.12
N GLN A 118 1.17 14.93 -2.28
CA GLN A 118 2.07 13.84 -2.67
C GLN A 118 1.44 12.44 -2.52
N GLY A 119 0.35 12.32 -1.78
CA GLY A 119 -0.34 11.05 -1.62
C GLY A 119 -1.66 11.19 -0.87
N MET A 120 -2.39 10.08 -0.78
CA MET A 120 -3.67 9.98 -0.08
C MET A 120 -3.69 8.76 0.84
N VAL A 121 -4.32 8.91 2.00
CA VAL A 121 -4.66 7.82 2.91
C VAL A 121 -6.14 7.95 3.28
N SER A 122 -6.93 6.92 2.98
CA SER A 122 -8.38 6.84 3.25
C SER A 122 -8.76 5.45 3.77
N GLY A 123 -10.01 5.22 4.13
CA GLY A 123 -10.52 3.92 4.56
C GLY A 123 -10.86 3.83 6.06
N ALA A 124 -10.86 4.95 6.78
CA ALA A 124 -11.31 4.95 8.18
C ALA A 124 -12.81 4.64 8.29
N ILE A 125 -13.61 5.12 7.33
CA ILE A 125 -15.07 4.85 7.25
C ILE A 125 -15.50 4.32 5.88
N HIS A 126 -14.68 4.50 4.83
CA HIS A 126 -14.95 3.97 3.51
C HIS A 126 -14.40 2.54 3.36
N SER A 127 -15.02 1.76 2.47
CA SER A 127 -14.49 0.44 2.12
C SER A 127 -13.23 0.54 1.26
N THR A 128 -12.39 -0.49 1.27
CA THR A 128 -11.22 -0.62 0.38
C THR A 128 -11.60 -0.37 -1.09
N ALA A 129 -12.75 -0.89 -1.54
CA ALA A 129 -13.22 -0.66 -2.92
C ALA A 129 -13.50 0.82 -3.22
N ALA A 130 -14.01 1.59 -2.24
CA ALA A 130 -14.28 3.01 -2.40
C ALA A 130 -12.98 3.85 -2.47
N THR A 131 -11.93 3.41 -1.80
CA THR A 131 -10.60 4.04 -1.87
C THR A 131 -9.85 3.67 -3.14
N VAL A 132 -9.86 2.38 -3.51
CA VAL A 132 -9.06 1.85 -4.63
C VAL A 132 -9.64 2.21 -6.00
N ARG A 133 -10.98 2.24 -6.16
CA ARG A 133 -11.63 2.52 -7.44
C ARG A 133 -11.22 3.87 -8.05
N PRO A 134 -11.28 5.01 -7.33
CA PRO A 134 -10.79 6.30 -7.86
C PRO A 134 -9.33 6.24 -8.27
N ALA A 135 -8.47 5.62 -7.45
CA ALA A 135 -7.05 5.46 -7.74
C ALA A 135 -6.81 4.72 -9.07
N LEU A 136 -7.47 3.58 -9.28
CA LEU A 136 -7.37 2.83 -10.53
C LEU A 136 -7.91 3.59 -11.75
N GLN A 137 -8.93 4.40 -11.56
CA GLN A 137 -9.54 5.16 -12.65
C GLN A 137 -8.72 6.39 -13.06
N ILE A 138 -8.07 7.04 -12.12
CA ILE A 138 -7.42 8.34 -12.29
C ILE A 138 -5.90 8.21 -12.28
N ILE A 139 -5.32 7.70 -11.19
CA ILE A 139 -3.87 7.52 -11.04
C ILE A 139 -3.38 6.44 -12.00
N LYS A 140 -4.04 5.29 -12.03
CA LYS A 140 -3.68 4.09 -12.77
C LYS A 140 -2.40 3.43 -12.24
N THR A 141 -2.11 2.27 -12.78
CA THR A 141 -0.88 1.53 -12.50
C THR A 141 0.32 2.08 -13.25
N LEU A 142 1.50 1.77 -12.77
CA LEU A 142 2.74 1.91 -13.52
C LEU A 142 2.65 1.16 -14.85
N PRO A 143 3.38 1.59 -15.91
CA PRO A 143 3.24 1.00 -17.26
C PRO A 143 3.49 -0.51 -17.34
N TRP A 144 4.30 -1.06 -16.45
CA TRP A 144 4.67 -2.47 -16.38
C TRP A 144 3.88 -3.26 -15.33
N VAL A 145 2.89 -2.65 -14.67
CA VAL A 145 2.03 -3.28 -13.67
C VAL A 145 0.62 -3.44 -14.21
N SER A 146 0.16 -4.66 -14.32
CA SER A 146 -1.20 -4.99 -14.79
C SER A 146 -2.25 -4.75 -13.73
N ARG A 147 -1.93 -5.06 -12.47
CA ARG A 147 -2.85 -4.92 -11.33
C ARG A 147 -2.11 -4.43 -10.09
N THR A 148 -2.79 -3.59 -9.31
CA THR A 148 -2.34 -3.25 -7.95
C THR A 148 -2.36 -4.46 -7.05
N SER A 149 -1.50 -4.46 -6.04
CA SER A 149 -1.49 -5.43 -4.95
C SER A 149 -1.46 -4.74 -3.59
N GLY A 150 -1.75 -5.48 -2.53
CA GLY A 150 -1.77 -4.96 -1.17
C GLY A 150 -0.73 -5.63 -0.29
N ALA A 151 0.24 -4.87 0.19
CA ALA A 151 1.28 -5.38 1.08
C ALA A 151 1.13 -4.87 2.51
N PHE A 152 1.55 -5.68 3.47
CA PHE A 152 1.73 -5.26 4.85
C PHE A 152 3.20 -5.24 5.22
N LEU A 153 3.64 -4.14 5.82
CA LEU A 153 4.90 -4.08 6.54
C LEU A 153 4.66 -4.66 7.94
N MET A 154 5.20 -5.84 8.18
CA MET A 154 5.13 -6.54 9.45
C MET A 154 6.31 -6.13 10.31
N VAL A 155 6.08 -5.55 11.48
CA VAL A 155 7.13 -5.01 12.36
C VAL A 155 6.98 -5.58 13.78
N ARG A 156 8.07 -6.11 14.32
CA ARG A 156 8.21 -6.51 15.72
C ARG A 156 9.63 -6.21 16.18
N ASP A 157 9.80 -5.31 17.13
CA ASP A 157 11.09 -4.82 17.58
C ASP A 157 12.00 -4.34 16.43
N ASP A 158 13.07 -5.05 16.13
CA ASP A 158 13.98 -4.78 15.00
C ASP A 158 13.67 -5.66 13.76
N GLU A 159 12.73 -6.59 13.86
CA GLU A 159 12.30 -7.47 12.76
C GLU A 159 11.36 -6.73 11.81
N ARG A 160 11.59 -6.89 10.51
CA ARG A 160 10.82 -6.25 9.45
C ARG A 160 10.64 -7.17 8.27
N TYR A 161 9.40 -7.38 7.86
CA TYR A 161 9.05 -8.24 6.73
C TYR A 161 7.97 -7.58 5.88
N ILE A 162 7.94 -7.90 4.59
CA ILE A 162 6.84 -7.56 3.70
C ILE A 162 6.02 -8.82 3.44
N PHE A 163 4.72 -8.77 3.70
CA PHE A 163 3.75 -9.80 3.37
C PHE A 163 2.84 -9.32 2.25
N SER A 164 2.72 -10.04 1.12
CA SER A 164 1.98 -9.65 -0.08
C SER A 164 1.53 -10.86 -0.92
N ASP A 165 0.43 -10.86 -1.67
CA ASP A 165 -0.70 -9.96 -1.56
C ASP A 165 -1.61 -10.42 -0.42
N CYS A 166 -2.06 -9.50 0.39
CA CYS A 166 -2.88 -9.84 1.55
C CYS A 166 -4.28 -9.18 1.51
N ALA A 167 -4.58 -8.36 0.44
CA ALA A 167 -5.74 -7.48 0.48
C ALA A 167 -6.48 -7.28 -0.85
N ILE A 168 -5.87 -7.53 -2.02
CA ILE A 168 -6.42 -7.09 -3.31
C ILE A 168 -6.72 -8.26 -4.26
N ASN A 169 -5.75 -9.11 -4.58
CA ASN A 169 -5.90 -10.15 -5.60
C ASN A 169 -6.33 -11.47 -4.97
N ILE A 170 -7.57 -11.90 -5.27
CA ILE A 170 -8.17 -13.11 -4.67
C ILE A 170 -7.37 -14.35 -5.04
N ASP A 171 -7.23 -14.63 -6.32
CA ASP A 171 -6.44 -15.76 -6.85
C ASP A 171 -5.66 -15.27 -8.08
N PRO A 172 -4.47 -14.67 -7.88
CA PRO A 172 -3.64 -14.19 -8.98
C PRO A 172 -3.13 -15.36 -9.82
N ASP A 173 -3.10 -15.19 -11.15
CA ASP A 173 -2.37 -16.09 -12.04
C ASP A 173 -0.85 -15.93 -11.89
N ALA A 174 -0.07 -16.73 -12.61
CA ALA A 174 1.39 -16.72 -12.50
C ALA A 174 2.01 -15.37 -12.88
N ASN A 175 1.47 -14.67 -13.89
CA ASN A 175 1.97 -13.36 -14.33
C ASN A 175 1.73 -12.29 -13.26
N ILE A 176 0.49 -12.23 -12.74
CA ILE A 176 0.13 -11.29 -11.67
C ILE A 176 0.94 -11.58 -10.40
N LEU A 177 1.12 -12.85 -10.07
CA LEU A 177 1.91 -13.25 -8.89
C LEU A 177 3.39 -12.86 -9.04
N ALA A 178 3.96 -12.94 -10.24
CA ALA A 178 5.30 -12.44 -10.55
C ALA A 178 5.42 -10.92 -10.39
N GLU A 179 4.43 -10.16 -10.90
CA GLU A 179 4.37 -8.70 -10.69
C GLU A 179 4.27 -8.34 -9.21
N ILE A 180 3.46 -9.08 -8.42
CA ILE A 180 3.36 -8.91 -6.96
C ILE A 180 4.73 -9.10 -6.30
N ALA A 181 5.48 -10.11 -6.69
CA ALA A 181 6.82 -10.36 -6.14
C ALA A 181 7.78 -9.19 -6.40
N VAL A 182 7.83 -8.70 -7.64
CA VAL A 182 8.66 -7.56 -8.02
C VAL A 182 8.25 -6.29 -7.28
N ASN A 183 6.94 -5.97 -7.23
CA ASN A 183 6.42 -4.81 -6.50
C ASN A 183 6.72 -4.89 -5.00
N SER A 184 6.65 -6.08 -4.42
CA SER A 184 6.94 -6.30 -3.00
C SER A 184 8.41 -6.13 -2.66
N ALA A 185 9.31 -6.54 -3.58
CA ALA A 185 10.74 -6.26 -3.45
C ALA A 185 11.02 -4.75 -3.47
N LEU A 186 10.41 -4.00 -4.38
CA LEU A 186 10.54 -2.54 -4.45
C LEU A 186 9.98 -1.87 -3.19
N THR A 187 8.86 -2.36 -2.68
CA THR A 187 8.29 -1.87 -1.41
C THR A 187 9.26 -2.13 -0.25
N ALA A 188 9.88 -3.31 -0.18
CA ALA A 188 10.89 -3.61 0.84
C ALA A 188 12.07 -2.61 0.79
N GLN A 189 12.58 -2.31 -0.40
CA GLN A 189 13.67 -1.34 -0.60
C GLN A 189 13.29 0.07 -0.12
N ILE A 190 12.05 0.52 -0.35
CA ILE A 190 11.56 1.82 0.16
C ILE A 190 11.64 1.88 1.69
N PHE A 191 11.38 0.76 2.36
CA PHE A 191 11.49 0.66 3.82
C PHE A 191 12.89 0.30 4.32
N GLY A 192 13.91 0.32 3.44
CA GLY A 192 15.30 0.00 3.81
C GLY A 192 15.50 -1.47 4.19
N ILE A 193 14.67 -2.37 3.66
CA ILE A 193 14.78 -3.82 3.81
C ILE A 193 15.46 -4.38 2.58
N ASP A 194 16.53 -5.16 2.76
CA ASP A 194 17.17 -5.92 1.68
C ASP A 194 16.19 -7.00 1.18
N PRO A 195 15.69 -6.93 -0.08
CA PRO A 195 14.63 -7.81 -0.53
C PRO A 195 15.15 -9.20 -0.85
N LYS A 196 14.75 -10.17 -0.05
CA LYS A 196 14.88 -11.61 -0.31
C LYS A 196 13.49 -12.20 -0.41
N VAL A 197 13.04 -12.40 -1.65
CA VAL A 197 11.63 -12.68 -1.97
C VAL A 197 11.39 -14.18 -2.02
N ALA A 198 10.59 -14.69 -1.09
CA ALA A 198 10.11 -16.06 -1.07
C ALA A 198 8.71 -16.16 -1.70
N MET A 199 8.60 -16.93 -2.78
CA MET A 199 7.33 -17.29 -3.41
C MET A 199 6.75 -18.50 -2.66
N LEU A 200 5.71 -18.24 -1.85
CA LEU A 200 5.19 -19.22 -0.89
C LEU A 200 4.25 -20.25 -1.50
N SER A 201 4.43 -21.47 -1.05
CA SER A 201 3.60 -22.63 -1.39
C SER A 201 3.54 -23.62 -0.21
N TYR A 202 2.69 -24.61 -0.28
CA TYR A 202 2.78 -25.79 0.59
C TYR A 202 3.87 -26.79 0.15
N SER A 203 4.55 -26.54 -0.97
CA SER A 203 5.67 -27.30 -1.52
C SER A 203 6.98 -26.53 -1.37
N THR A 204 8.09 -27.27 -1.25
CA THR A 204 9.45 -26.74 -1.35
C THR A 204 10.21 -27.57 -2.37
N LYS A 205 10.63 -26.93 -3.49
CA LYS A 205 11.50 -27.53 -4.51
C LYS A 205 11.04 -28.92 -4.96
N GLY A 206 9.74 -29.04 -5.30
CA GLY A 206 9.15 -30.28 -5.82
C GLY A 206 8.69 -31.27 -4.76
N SER A 207 8.59 -30.87 -3.48
CA SER A 207 8.08 -31.81 -2.44
C SER A 207 6.57 -32.02 -2.51
N GLY A 208 5.82 -31.19 -3.23
CA GLY A 208 4.39 -31.31 -3.47
C GLY A 208 4.05 -31.11 -4.95
N PHE A 209 2.82 -31.46 -5.34
CA PHE A 209 2.35 -31.40 -6.73
C PHE A 209 0.97 -30.80 -6.83
N GLY A 210 0.64 -30.24 -8.00
CA GLY A 210 -0.68 -29.73 -8.36
C GLY A 210 -0.66 -28.31 -8.90
N GLU A 211 -1.76 -27.90 -9.52
CA GLU A 211 -1.89 -26.63 -10.23
C GLU A 211 -1.47 -25.40 -9.41
N LYS A 212 -1.72 -25.40 -8.10
CA LYS A 212 -1.30 -24.30 -7.21
C LYS A 212 0.21 -24.27 -7.01
N VAL A 213 0.89 -25.40 -7.01
CA VAL A 213 2.36 -25.47 -6.97
C VAL A 213 2.94 -25.01 -8.30
N ASP A 214 2.42 -25.54 -9.40
CA ASP A 214 2.86 -25.22 -10.75
C ASP A 214 2.75 -23.71 -11.03
N LYS A 215 1.64 -23.09 -10.59
CA LYS A 215 1.45 -21.63 -10.64
C LYS A 215 2.57 -20.86 -9.94
N VAL A 216 2.98 -21.29 -8.74
CA VAL A 216 4.04 -20.60 -7.98
C VAL A 216 5.42 -20.82 -8.61
N VAL A 217 5.69 -22.03 -9.12
CA VAL A 217 6.93 -22.33 -9.86
C VAL A 217 7.05 -21.44 -11.10
N GLU A 218 5.98 -21.36 -11.90
CA GLU A 218 5.93 -20.50 -13.08
C GLU A 218 6.10 -19.00 -12.71
N ALA A 219 5.37 -18.53 -11.69
CA ALA A 219 5.48 -17.16 -11.22
C ALA A 219 6.89 -16.81 -10.73
N THR A 220 7.56 -17.74 -10.06
CA THR A 220 8.94 -17.55 -9.61
C THR A 220 9.87 -17.34 -10.80
N LYS A 221 9.76 -18.17 -11.83
CA LYS A 221 10.56 -18.06 -13.05
C LYS A 221 10.31 -16.71 -13.75
N LEU A 222 9.04 -16.33 -13.94
CA LEU A 222 8.67 -15.08 -14.54
C LEU A 222 9.22 -13.86 -13.76
N ALA A 223 9.12 -13.88 -12.42
CA ALA A 223 9.66 -12.82 -11.58
C ALA A 223 11.18 -12.68 -11.69
N GLN A 224 11.91 -13.81 -11.76
CA GLN A 224 13.35 -13.82 -11.98
C GLN A 224 13.74 -13.30 -13.37
N GLU A 225 12.95 -13.61 -14.40
CA GLU A 225 13.13 -13.06 -15.76
C GLU A 225 12.85 -11.54 -15.81
N MET A 226 11.82 -11.07 -15.12
CA MET A 226 11.49 -9.65 -15.02
C MET A 226 12.57 -8.84 -14.30
N ARG A 227 13.16 -9.37 -13.25
CA ARG A 227 14.14 -8.70 -12.39
C ARG A 227 15.25 -9.66 -11.95
N PRO A 228 16.20 -9.96 -12.84
CA PRO A 228 17.32 -10.87 -12.57
C PRO A 228 18.32 -10.33 -11.52
N ASP A 229 18.22 -9.05 -11.20
CA ASP A 229 19.01 -8.37 -10.16
C ASP A 229 18.47 -8.60 -8.74
N LEU A 230 17.23 -9.10 -8.59
CA LEU A 230 16.61 -9.36 -7.30
C LEU A 230 16.77 -10.80 -6.85
N ALA A 231 16.99 -11.02 -5.57
CA ALA A 231 16.97 -12.35 -4.97
C ALA A 231 15.51 -12.82 -4.81
N ILE A 232 15.01 -13.57 -5.78
CA ILE A 232 13.67 -14.17 -5.78
C ILE A 232 13.81 -15.67 -5.90
N ASP A 233 13.16 -16.44 -5.03
CA ASP A 233 13.18 -17.89 -5.11
C ASP A 233 11.84 -18.51 -4.66
N GLY A 234 11.57 -19.69 -5.14
CA GLY A 234 10.34 -20.47 -4.89
C GLY A 234 10.31 -21.73 -5.77
N GLU A 235 9.33 -22.57 -5.60
CA GLU A 235 8.32 -22.50 -4.53
C GLU A 235 8.95 -22.92 -3.20
N LEU A 236 8.58 -22.23 -2.13
CA LEU A 236 9.07 -22.49 -0.77
C LEU A 236 7.90 -22.58 0.22
N GLN A 237 7.95 -23.55 1.13
CA GLN A 237 7.14 -23.51 2.33
C GLN A 237 7.62 -22.38 3.25
N PHE A 238 6.73 -21.86 4.10
CA PHE A 238 7.07 -20.75 4.98
C PHE A 238 8.24 -21.09 5.93
N ASP A 239 8.25 -22.29 6.50
CA ASP A 239 9.34 -22.75 7.37
C ASP A 239 10.68 -22.84 6.65
N ALA A 240 10.69 -23.29 5.39
CA ALA A 240 11.89 -23.32 4.56
C ALA A 240 12.35 -21.89 4.16
N ALA A 241 11.42 -20.98 3.92
CA ALA A 241 11.74 -19.58 3.61
C ALA A 241 12.32 -18.82 4.82
N PHE A 242 11.84 -19.13 6.03
CA PHE A 242 12.09 -18.36 7.24
C PHE A 242 13.16 -18.95 8.17
N VAL A 243 13.18 -20.27 8.34
CA VAL A 243 14.05 -20.96 9.32
C VAL A 243 15.31 -21.48 8.66
N PRO A 244 16.53 -21.00 9.02
CA PRO A 244 17.78 -21.41 8.39
C PRO A 244 18.03 -22.91 8.38
N ALA A 245 17.80 -23.60 9.50
CA ALA A 245 17.99 -25.05 9.59
C ALA A 245 17.05 -25.83 8.66
N THR A 246 15.82 -25.35 8.47
CA THR A 246 14.86 -25.96 7.53
C THR A 246 15.29 -25.70 6.08
N ALA A 247 15.82 -24.52 5.81
CA ALA A 247 16.34 -24.16 4.50
C ALA A 247 17.50 -25.04 4.05
N GLU A 248 18.47 -25.28 4.93
CA GLU A 248 19.59 -26.16 4.65
C GLU A 248 19.15 -27.58 4.26
N LEU A 249 18.07 -28.07 4.88
CA LEU A 249 17.53 -29.39 4.61
C LEU A 249 16.69 -29.44 3.34
N LYS A 250 15.79 -28.45 3.14
CA LYS A 250 14.74 -28.51 2.10
C LYS A 250 15.09 -27.77 0.81
N ALA A 251 15.93 -26.73 0.89
CA ALA A 251 16.30 -25.88 -0.23
C ALA A 251 17.80 -25.48 -0.20
N PRO A 252 18.72 -26.43 -0.15
CA PRO A 252 20.15 -26.14 -0.09
C PRO A 252 20.60 -25.32 -1.31
N GLY A 253 21.37 -24.26 -1.06
CA GLY A 253 21.88 -23.38 -2.12
C GLY A 253 20.91 -22.30 -2.59
N SER A 254 19.70 -22.21 -2.03
CA SER A 254 18.77 -21.12 -2.32
C SER A 254 19.32 -19.77 -1.81
N PRO A 255 19.28 -18.69 -2.63
CA PRO A 255 19.72 -17.37 -2.19
C PRO A 255 18.73 -16.69 -1.24
N VAL A 256 17.56 -17.29 -0.99
CA VAL A 256 16.43 -16.73 -0.25
C VAL A 256 16.05 -17.57 0.95
N ALA A 257 16.04 -18.89 0.81
CA ALA A 257 15.59 -19.80 1.87
C ALA A 257 16.36 -19.58 3.18
N GLY A 258 15.64 -19.58 4.30
CA GLY A 258 16.15 -19.36 5.65
C GLY A 258 16.50 -17.90 5.99
N GLN A 259 16.34 -16.98 5.06
CA GLN A 259 16.66 -15.55 5.25
C GLN A 259 15.69 -14.60 4.51
N ALA A 260 14.50 -15.11 4.14
CA ALA A 260 13.51 -14.32 3.43
C ALA A 260 13.05 -13.10 4.24
N THR A 261 12.91 -11.97 3.56
CA THR A 261 12.41 -10.71 4.12
C THR A 261 11.11 -10.27 3.47
N VAL A 262 10.78 -10.86 2.31
CA VAL A 262 9.55 -10.61 1.56
C VAL A 262 8.86 -11.96 1.32
N PHE A 263 7.62 -12.08 1.75
CA PHE A 263 6.81 -13.29 1.63
C PHE A 263 5.63 -13.03 0.71
N VAL A 264 5.61 -13.69 -0.44
CA VAL A 264 4.55 -13.58 -1.44
C VAL A 264 3.65 -14.79 -1.36
N PHE A 265 2.38 -14.55 -1.02
CA PHE A 265 1.36 -15.57 -0.84
C PHE A 265 0.66 -15.88 -2.16
N SER A 266 0.38 -17.15 -2.41
CA SER A 266 -0.21 -17.62 -3.67
C SER A 266 -1.70 -17.31 -3.85
N SER A 267 -2.38 -16.86 -2.79
CA SER A 267 -3.78 -16.44 -2.79
C SER A 267 -4.07 -15.46 -1.64
N ILE A 268 -5.17 -14.70 -1.76
CA ILE A 268 -5.58 -13.75 -0.72
C ILE A 268 -5.90 -14.42 0.61
N GLU A 269 -6.50 -15.62 0.59
CA GLU A 269 -6.80 -16.36 1.83
C GLU A 269 -5.52 -16.63 2.62
N ALA A 270 -4.48 -17.15 1.94
CA ALA A 270 -3.21 -17.43 2.58
C ALA A 270 -2.56 -16.15 3.13
N GLY A 271 -2.53 -15.07 2.36
CA GLY A 271 -1.95 -13.81 2.77
C GLY A 271 -2.73 -13.13 3.90
N ASN A 272 -4.06 -13.04 3.76
CA ASN A 272 -4.93 -12.40 4.75
C ASN A 272 -4.94 -13.12 6.09
N ILE A 273 -5.04 -14.45 6.07
CA ILE A 273 -4.94 -15.27 7.28
C ILE A 273 -3.51 -15.19 7.85
N GLY A 274 -2.49 -15.29 6.99
CA GLY A 274 -1.09 -15.30 7.41
C GLY A 274 -0.67 -14.04 8.16
N TYR A 275 -0.97 -12.84 7.63
CA TYR A 275 -0.59 -11.62 8.32
C TYR A 275 -1.34 -11.43 9.64
N LYS A 276 -2.64 -11.80 9.70
CA LYS A 276 -3.43 -11.72 10.93
C LYS A 276 -2.95 -12.68 12.01
N LEU A 277 -2.52 -13.90 11.63
CA LEU A 277 -1.90 -14.83 12.57
C LEU A 277 -0.58 -14.28 13.11
N ALA A 278 0.27 -13.73 12.24
CA ALA A 278 1.52 -13.10 12.65
C ALA A 278 1.26 -11.89 13.57
N GLU A 279 0.25 -11.06 13.27
CA GLU A 279 -0.15 -9.95 14.11
C GLU A 279 -0.66 -10.40 15.48
N ARG A 280 -1.72 -11.23 15.49
CA ARG A 280 -2.45 -11.56 16.72
C ARG A 280 -1.73 -12.56 17.61
N LEU A 281 -1.09 -13.57 17.04
CA LEU A 281 -0.36 -14.61 17.78
C LEU A 281 1.14 -14.34 17.83
N GLY A 282 1.71 -13.77 16.78
CA GLY A 282 3.15 -13.48 16.68
C GLY A 282 3.58 -12.16 17.28
N GLY A 283 2.65 -11.28 17.65
CA GLY A 283 2.96 -9.98 18.26
C GLY A 283 3.54 -8.95 17.29
N PHE A 284 3.38 -9.15 15.98
CA PHE A 284 3.75 -8.16 14.98
C PHE A 284 2.72 -7.03 14.92
N SER A 285 3.19 -5.84 14.59
CA SER A 285 2.33 -4.76 14.09
C SER A 285 2.24 -4.88 12.58
N ALA A 286 1.02 -4.98 12.05
CA ALA A 286 0.77 -4.99 10.61
C ALA A 286 0.45 -3.56 10.15
N VAL A 287 1.37 -2.94 9.39
CA VAL A 287 1.22 -1.58 8.85
C VAL A 287 0.83 -1.68 7.38
N GLY A 288 -0.41 -1.28 7.07
CA GLY A 288 -0.96 -1.40 5.72
C GLY A 288 -2.48 -1.48 5.71
N PRO A 289 -3.09 -1.92 4.58
CA PRO A 289 -2.39 -2.35 3.36
C PRO A 289 -1.76 -1.19 2.60
N ILE A 290 -0.52 -1.38 2.17
CA ILE A 290 0.18 -0.48 1.27
C ILE A 290 -0.17 -0.90 -0.15
N LEU A 291 -0.81 -0.02 -0.93
CA LEU A 291 -1.16 -0.29 -2.32
C LEU A 291 0.07 -0.14 -3.21
N GLN A 292 0.44 -1.24 -3.85
CA GLN A 292 1.61 -1.35 -4.70
C GLN A 292 1.25 -1.18 -6.18
N GLY A 293 2.18 -0.67 -6.97
CA GLY A 293 2.06 -0.59 -8.42
C GLY A 293 1.24 0.59 -8.96
N LEU A 294 0.81 1.53 -8.14
CA LEU A 294 0.17 2.77 -8.59
C LEU A 294 1.21 3.82 -9.02
N ASN A 295 0.87 4.69 -9.98
CA ASN A 295 1.73 5.79 -10.41
C ASN A 295 1.99 6.85 -9.32
N HIS A 296 1.07 7.02 -8.38
CA HIS A 296 1.20 7.90 -7.22
C HIS A 296 0.63 7.22 -5.98
N PRO A 297 1.13 7.54 -4.77
CA PRO A 297 0.71 6.89 -3.54
C PRO A 297 -0.76 7.19 -3.19
N VAL A 298 -1.57 6.17 -3.20
CA VAL A 298 -2.92 6.16 -2.62
C VAL A 298 -3.03 4.89 -1.79
N ASN A 299 -3.31 5.02 -0.51
CA ASN A 299 -3.35 3.89 0.41
C ASN A 299 -4.69 3.81 1.13
N ASP A 300 -5.05 2.58 1.48
CA ASP A 300 -6.24 2.24 2.27
C ASP A 300 -5.86 1.96 3.72
N LEU A 301 -6.80 2.20 4.63
CA LEU A 301 -6.71 1.80 6.04
C LEU A 301 -7.57 0.56 6.24
N SER A 302 -7.06 -0.48 6.87
CA SER A 302 -7.86 -1.67 7.20
C SER A 302 -7.62 -2.18 8.62
#